data_1b6f3b303f259623427d5d41f4c85e34
#
_entry.id   1b6f3b303f259623427d5d41f4c85e34
#
_cell.length_a   1.000
_cell.length_b   1.000
_cell.length_c   1.000
_cell.angle_alpha   90.00
_cell.angle_beta   90.00
_cell.angle_gamma   90.00
#
_symmetry.space_group_name_H-M   'P 1'
#
loop_
_entity.id
_entity.type
_entity.pdbx_description
1 polymer ?
#
loop_
_entity_poly.entity_id
_entity_poly.type
_entity_poly.pdbx_seq_one_letter_code
_entity_poly.pdbx_strand_id
1 'polypeptide(L)'
;MLKKILQYLGRHRVILDRENQEPYLERYYVFLKDRDRFPFNVFVHKFLKSDPWDPHDHPWSYFTLILKGGYWEWIPVLDTLGQVYCEHPVWRGPGHFRWCRAHSYHRIELRPGVTPWTLFIPGPHQRQWGFLQNGNRWVPHDQYQAPQQKANYVQISQTQTV
;
A
#
# COMPACT_ATOMS: atom_id res chain seq x y z
N MET A 1 -25.42 0.77 -9.87
CA MET A 1 -25.64 1.94 -10.76
C MET A 1 -24.49 2.96 -10.65
N LEU A 2 -24.18 3.52 -9.51
CA LEU A 2 -23.11 4.53 -9.31
C LEU A 2 -21.73 4.11 -9.85
N LYS A 3 -21.27 2.86 -9.54
CA LYS A 3 -19.99 2.34 -10.02
C LYS A 3 -19.88 2.36 -11.55
N LYS A 4 -20.93 1.94 -12.28
CA LYS A 4 -20.96 1.99 -13.75
C LYS A 4 -20.87 3.41 -14.30
N ILE A 5 -21.53 4.37 -13.65
CA ILE A 5 -21.46 5.80 -14.01
C ILE A 5 -20.03 6.32 -13.81
N LEU A 6 -19.41 6.02 -12.67
CA LEU A 6 -18.03 6.42 -12.38
C LEU A 6 -17.02 5.80 -13.36
N GLN A 7 -17.25 4.54 -13.76
CA GLN A 7 -16.45 3.89 -14.80
C GLN A 7 -16.61 4.60 -16.16
N TYR A 8 -17.85 4.87 -16.58
CA TYR A 8 -18.13 5.60 -17.81
C TYR A 8 -17.49 6.99 -17.84
N LEU A 9 -17.54 7.70 -16.72
CA LEU A 9 -16.89 9.00 -16.55
C LEU A 9 -15.36 8.92 -16.40
N GLY A 10 -14.76 7.73 -16.42
CA GLY A 10 -13.35 7.51 -16.21
C GLY A 10 -12.87 7.85 -14.79
N ARG A 11 -13.80 7.87 -13.80
CA ARG A 11 -13.51 8.16 -12.39
C ARG A 11 -13.39 6.93 -11.50
N HIS A 12 -13.33 5.74 -12.09
CA HIS A 12 -13.09 4.47 -11.41
C HIS A 12 -12.12 3.63 -12.22
N ARG A 13 -11.11 3.06 -11.56
CA ARG A 13 -10.13 2.16 -12.15
C ARG A 13 -9.91 0.97 -11.21
N VAL A 14 -9.86 -0.23 -11.78
CA VAL A 14 -9.34 -1.41 -11.09
C VAL A 14 -7.85 -1.50 -11.38
N ILE A 15 -7.06 -1.59 -10.32
CA ILE A 15 -5.63 -1.84 -10.38
C ILE A 15 -5.45 -3.34 -10.15
N LEU A 16 -4.75 -3.97 -11.06
CA LEU A 16 -4.44 -5.40 -10.99
C LEU A 16 -3.12 -5.59 -10.23
N ASP A 17 -3.00 -6.73 -9.56
CA ASP A 17 -1.73 -7.12 -8.99
C ASP A 17 -0.73 -7.51 -10.10
N ARG A 18 0.52 -7.70 -9.73
CA ARG A 18 1.62 -7.98 -10.65
C ARG A 18 1.92 -9.47 -10.78
N GLU A 19 1.39 -10.29 -9.87
CA GLU A 19 1.67 -11.72 -9.83
C GLU A 19 0.85 -12.46 -10.88
N ASN A 20 -0.46 -12.31 -10.82
CA ASN A 20 -1.42 -13.08 -11.61
C ASN A 20 -2.49 -12.23 -12.29
N GLN A 21 -2.33 -10.90 -12.29
CA GLN A 21 -3.25 -9.94 -12.92
C GLN A 21 -4.66 -9.97 -12.32
N GLU A 22 -4.76 -10.31 -11.04
CA GLU A 22 -6.03 -10.27 -10.30
C GLU A 22 -6.34 -8.87 -9.78
N PRO A 23 -7.63 -8.54 -9.55
CA PRO A 23 -8.01 -7.29 -8.94
C PRO A 23 -7.39 -7.11 -7.54
N TYR A 24 -6.52 -6.13 -7.40
CA TYR A 24 -5.83 -5.77 -6.17
C TYR A 24 -6.51 -4.61 -5.45
N LEU A 25 -6.87 -3.55 -6.20
CA LEU A 25 -7.35 -2.28 -5.65
C LEU A 25 -8.35 -1.62 -6.60
N GLU A 26 -9.52 -1.22 -6.10
CA GLU A 26 -10.40 -0.27 -6.80
C GLU A 26 -10.04 1.16 -6.38
N ARG A 27 -9.77 2.02 -7.36
CA ARG A 27 -9.48 3.45 -7.16
C ARG A 27 -10.63 4.29 -7.71
N TYR A 28 -11.12 5.19 -6.89
CA TYR A 28 -12.13 6.20 -7.25
C TYR A 28 -11.46 7.58 -7.22
N TYR A 29 -11.53 8.30 -8.34
CA TYR A 29 -10.95 9.64 -8.49
C TYR A 29 -11.95 10.67 -7.98
N VAL A 30 -11.66 11.26 -6.83
CA VAL A 30 -12.54 12.26 -6.19
C VAL A 30 -12.29 13.64 -6.75
N PHE A 31 -11.03 13.99 -6.98
CA PHE A 31 -10.63 15.34 -7.40
C PHE A 31 -10.27 15.40 -8.89
N LEU A 32 -9.11 14.89 -9.31
CA LEU A 32 -8.64 14.92 -10.70
C LEU A 32 -8.61 13.51 -11.30
N LYS A 33 -8.84 13.38 -12.63
CA LYS A 33 -8.60 12.12 -13.35
C LYS A 33 -7.11 11.92 -13.58
N ASP A 34 -6.44 12.96 -14.10
CA ASP A 34 -5.03 13.01 -14.39
C ASP A 34 -4.35 14.04 -13.51
N ARG A 35 -3.09 13.80 -13.22
CA ARG A 35 -2.37 14.49 -12.17
C ARG A 35 -1.23 15.36 -12.67
N ASP A 36 -0.97 15.36 -13.98
CA ASP A 36 0.26 15.84 -14.63
C ASP A 36 0.63 17.29 -14.31
N ARG A 37 -0.32 18.10 -13.83
CA ARG A 37 -0.10 19.52 -13.54
C ARG A 37 -0.42 19.95 -12.11
N PHE A 38 -0.82 19.01 -11.24
CA PHE A 38 -1.24 19.37 -9.89
C PHE A 38 -0.40 18.63 -8.83
N PRO A 39 0.02 19.32 -7.74
CA PRO A 39 0.93 18.75 -6.75
C PRO A 39 0.33 17.63 -5.90
N PHE A 40 -1.00 17.45 -5.92
CA PHE A 40 -1.67 16.36 -5.20
C PHE A 40 -2.92 15.88 -5.96
N ASN A 41 -3.46 14.76 -5.54
CA ASN A 41 -4.77 14.28 -5.97
C ASN A 41 -5.54 13.72 -4.75
N VAL A 42 -6.82 13.38 -4.93
CA VAL A 42 -7.65 12.78 -3.89
C VAL A 42 -8.31 11.54 -4.45
N PHE A 43 -8.02 10.39 -3.82
CA PHE A 43 -8.59 9.11 -4.18
C PHE A 43 -9.35 8.50 -3.02
N VAL A 44 -10.37 7.72 -3.33
CA VAL A 44 -10.88 6.69 -2.43
C VAL A 44 -10.41 5.34 -2.97
N HIS A 45 -9.77 4.57 -2.12
CA HIS A 45 -9.33 3.21 -2.43
C HIS A 45 -10.20 2.20 -1.71
N LYS A 46 -10.49 1.09 -2.39
CA LYS A 46 -11.06 -0.11 -1.79
C LYS A 46 -10.09 -1.25 -2.05
N PHE A 47 -9.46 -1.74 -1.01
CA PHE A 47 -8.53 -2.85 -1.11
C PHE A 47 -9.28 -4.17 -1.28
N LEU A 48 -8.83 -5.00 -2.21
CA LEU A 48 -9.40 -6.29 -2.55
C LEU A 48 -8.46 -7.45 -2.22
N LYS A 49 -7.15 -7.18 -2.16
CA LYS A 49 -6.10 -8.15 -1.91
C LYS A 49 -5.01 -7.53 -1.03
N SER A 50 -4.30 -8.34 -0.26
CA SER A 50 -3.10 -7.94 0.49
C SER A 50 -1.95 -7.61 -0.46
N ASP A 51 -0.97 -6.86 0.04
CA ASP A 51 0.29 -6.65 -0.66
C ASP A 51 1.09 -7.96 -0.76
N PRO A 52 2.08 -8.01 -1.67
CA PRO A 52 3.12 -9.03 -1.64
C PRO A 52 3.85 -9.08 -0.29
N TRP A 53 4.62 -10.14 -0.07
CA TRP A 53 5.39 -10.30 1.17
C TRP A 53 6.49 -9.25 1.35
N ASP A 54 7.08 -8.77 0.26
CA ASP A 54 8.14 -7.78 0.33
C ASP A 54 7.58 -6.39 0.61
N PRO A 55 8.15 -5.65 1.58
CA PRO A 55 7.79 -4.27 1.84
C PRO A 55 8.09 -3.38 0.61
N HIS A 56 7.27 -2.37 0.40
CA HIS A 56 7.45 -1.42 -0.68
C HIS A 56 7.45 0.03 -0.18
N ASP A 57 8.07 0.91 -0.95
CA ASP A 57 8.04 2.35 -0.79
C ASP A 57 7.09 3.01 -1.81
N HIS A 58 7.08 4.34 -1.89
CA HIS A 58 6.15 5.08 -2.75
C HIS A 58 6.87 6.16 -3.57
N PRO A 59 6.32 6.54 -4.75
CA PRO A 59 6.90 7.61 -5.56
C PRO A 59 6.61 9.02 -4.99
N TRP A 60 5.82 9.12 -3.94
CA TRP A 60 5.37 10.34 -3.27
C TRP A 60 5.20 10.15 -1.77
N SER A 61 5.31 11.21 -1.03
CA SER A 61 4.75 11.27 0.33
C SER A 61 3.23 11.40 0.21
N TYR A 62 2.48 10.82 1.14
CA TYR A 62 1.03 10.78 1.06
C TYR A 62 0.37 10.86 2.43
N PHE A 63 -0.88 11.33 2.44
CA PHE A 63 -1.79 11.21 3.56
C PHE A 63 -2.77 10.06 3.30
N THR A 64 -3.08 9.29 4.34
CA THR A 64 -4.12 8.26 4.30
C THR A 64 -5.02 8.34 5.52
N LEU A 65 -6.32 8.06 5.33
CA LEU A 65 -7.33 7.95 6.38
C LEU A 65 -8.16 6.69 6.12
N ILE A 66 -8.29 5.83 7.14
CA ILE A 66 -9.11 4.64 7.04
C ILE A 66 -10.58 5.02 7.24
N LEU A 67 -11.40 4.81 6.21
CA LEU A 67 -12.84 5.13 6.24
C LEU A 67 -13.68 3.99 6.78
N LYS A 68 -13.34 2.74 6.41
CA LYS A 68 -14.08 1.53 6.79
C LYS A 68 -13.16 0.31 6.77
N GLY A 69 -13.48 -0.69 7.60
CA GLY A 69 -12.73 -1.94 7.70
C GLY A 69 -11.45 -1.76 8.51
N GLY A 70 -10.33 -1.88 7.84
CA GLY A 70 -8.99 -1.79 8.43
C GLY A 70 -8.11 -2.92 7.95
N TYR A 71 -6.79 -2.79 8.21
CA TYR A 71 -5.78 -3.75 7.81
C TYR A 71 -4.62 -3.76 8.80
N TRP A 72 -3.84 -4.83 8.77
CA TRP A 72 -2.52 -4.86 9.39
C TRP A 72 -1.53 -4.19 8.46
N GLU A 73 -0.81 -3.21 8.97
CA GLU A 73 0.34 -2.62 8.31
C GLU A 73 1.60 -3.18 8.95
N TRP A 74 2.40 -3.89 8.16
CA TRP A 74 3.67 -4.42 8.56
C TRP A 74 4.77 -3.42 8.22
N ILE A 75 5.48 -2.96 9.24
CA ILE A 75 6.53 -1.93 9.12
C ILE A 75 7.87 -2.61 9.37
N PRO A 76 8.77 -2.65 8.35
CA PRO A 76 10.07 -3.26 8.53
C PRO A 76 10.98 -2.41 9.43
N VAL A 77 11.74 -3.07 10.27
CA VAL A 77 12.89 -2.53 11.00
C VAL A 77 14.12 -2.92 10.23
N LEU A 78 14.89 -1.92 9.80
CA LEU A 78 16.12 -2.13 9.07
C LEU A 78 17.30 -2.13 10.05
N ASP A 79 18.27 -2.99 9.78
CA ASP A 79 19.56 -2.98 10.46
C ASP A 79 20.47 -1.84 9.93
N THR A 80 21.70 -1.77 10.41
CA THR A 80 22.69 -0.77 10.00
C THR A 80 23.14 -0.91 8.55
N LEU A 81 22.88 -2.05 7.91
CA LEU A 81 23.17 -2.33 6.50
C LEU A 81 21.95 -2.09 5.60
N GLY A 82 20.81 -1.66 6.17
CA GLY A 82 19.56 -1.44 5.45
C GLY A 82 18.80 -2.74 5.13
N GLN A 83 19.12 -3.85 5.78
CA GLN A 83 18.40 -5.13 5.62
C GLN A 83 17.25 -5.22 6.62
N VAL A 84 16.17 -5.89 6.22
CA VAL A 84 15.04 -6.14 7.12
C VAL A 84 15.47 -7.12 8.20
N TYR A 85 15.55 -6.63 9.42
CA TYR A 85 15.80 -7.44 10.61
C TYR A 85 14.52 -8.11 11.12
N CYS A 86 13.43 -7.35 11.19
CA CYS A 86 12.11 -7.85 11.59
C CYS A 86 11.01 -6.93 11.03
N GLU A 87 9.75 -7.33 11.17
CA GLU A 87 8.57 -6.51 10.86
C GLU A 87 7.67 -6.38 12.10
N HIS A 88 7.09 -5.19 12.28
CA HIS A 88 6.06 -4.93 13.30
C HIS A 88 4.68 -4.84 12.65
N PRO A 89 3.70 -5.63 13.09
CA PRO A 89 2.32 -5.44 12.70
C PRO A 89 1.69 -4.30 13.51
N VAL A 90 1.08 -3.35 12.82
CA VAL A 90 0.29 -2.28 13.43
C VAL A 90 -1.11 -2.30 12.84
N TRP A 91 -2.13 -2.45 13.70
CA TRP A 91 -3.51 -2.38 13.25
C TRP A 91 -3.90 -0.94 12.87
N ARG A 92 -4.42 -0.77 11.66
CA ARG A 92 -4.96 0.49 11.16
C ARG A 92 -6.47 0.34 10.97
N GLY A 93 -7.24 0.79 11.96
CA GLY A 93 -8.70 0.74 11.97
C GLY A 93 -9.36 2.01 11.46
N PRO A 94 -10.71 2.03 11.37
CA PRO A 94 -11.47 3.21 10.95
C PRO A 94 -11.16 4.44 11.81
N GLY A 95 -11.03 5.60 11.16
CA GLY A 95 -10.61 6.86 11.79
C GLY A 95 -9.11 7.03 11.95
N HIS A 96 -8.30 5.97 11.77
CA HIS A 96 -6.85 6.10 11.80
C HIS A 96 -6.38 6.89 10.58
N PHE A 97 -5.58 7.92 10.83
CA PHE A 97 -4.96 8.73 9.77
C PHE A 97 -3.46 8.90 10.00
N ARG A 98 -2.70 9.08 8.94
CA ARG A 98 -1.27 9.34 9.02
C ARG A 98 -0.72 9.99 7.76
N TRP A 99 0.39 10.69 7.93
CA TRP A 99 1.28 11.13 6.87
C TRP A 99 2.42 10.11 6.70
N CYS A 100 2.64 9.67 5.47
CA CYS A 100 3.70 8.72 5.11
C CYS A 100 4.71 9.39 4.19
N ARG A 101 5.99 9.19 4.47
CA ARG A 101 7.06 9.68 3.59
C ARG A 101 7.27 8.72 2.42
N ALA A 102 7.71 9.25 1.28
CA ALA A 102 7.92 8.48 0.06
C ALA A 102 8.84 7.25 0.26
N HIS A 103 9.87 7.38 1.08
CA HIS A 103 10.87 6.33 1.34
C HIS A 103 10.53 5.40 2.51
N SER A 104 9.34 5.55 3.11
CA SER A 104 8.91 4.65 4.19
C SER A 104 8.44 3.33 3.62
N TYR A 105 9.10 2.24 4.01
CA TYR A 105 8.70 0.89 3.63
C TYR A 105 7.54 0.40 4.49
N HIS A 106 6.61 -0.29 3.86
CA HIS A 106 5.54 -1.03 4.51
C HIS A 106 4.93 -2.08 3.58
N ARG A 107 4.09 -2.95 4.11
CA ARG A 107 3.15 -3.78 3.37
C ARG A 107 1.82 -3.88 4.12
N ILE A 108 0.75 -4.06 3.38
CA ILE A 108 -0.62 -4.17 3.90
C ILE A 108 -1.07 -5.62 3.86
N GLU A 109 -1.63 -6.11 4.97
CA GLU A 109 -2.26 -7.41 5.07
C GLU A 109 -3.73 -7.25 5.46
N LEU A 110 -4.62 -7.76 4.62
CA LEU A 110 -6.06 -7.74 4.86
C LEU A 110 -6.49 -8.91 5.74
N ARG A 111 -7.48 -8.69 6.58
CA ARG A 111 -8.19 -9.79 7.24
C ARG A 111 -9.08 -10.53 6.22
N PRO A 112 -9.25 -11.85 6.36
CA PRO A 112 -10.17 -12.60 5.52
C PRO A 112 -11.58 -11.99 5.52
N GLY A 113 -12.15 -11.82 4.32
CA GLY A 113 -13.51 -11.27 4.14
C GLY A 113 -13.65 -9.76 4.37
N VAL A 114 -12.57 -9.05 4.71
CA VAL A 114 -12.60 -7.59 4.94
C VAL A 114 -12.05 -6.85 3.73
N THR A 115 -12.80 -5.89 3.22
CA THR A 115 -12.39 -4.97 2.14
C THR A 115 -12.28 -3.56 2.69
N PRO A 116 -11.08 -3.09 3.09
CA PRO A 116 -10.89 -1.76 3.65
C PRO A 116 -11.12 -0.66 2.61
N TRP A 117 -11.66 0.46 3.10
CA TRP A 117 -11.80 1.69 2.33
C TRP A 117 -10.93 2.78 2.94
N THR A 118 -10.18 3.48 2.12
CA THR A 118 -9.31 4.57 2.57
C THR A 118 -9.48 5.82 1.71
N LEU A 119 -9.38 6.99 2.33
CA LEU A 119 -9.07 8.23 1.63
C LEU A 119 -7.55 8.28 1.46
N PHE A 120 -7.08 8.57 0.27
CA PHE A 120 -5.67 8.62 -0.06
C PHE A 120 -5.34 9.89 -0.83
N ILE A 121 -4.41 10.69 -0.30
CA ILE A 121 -4.00 11.98 -0.88
C ILE A 121 -2.50 11.92 -1.14
N PRO A 122 -2.06 11.54 -2.36
CA PRO A 122 -0.66 11.58 -2.74
C PRO A 122 -0.18 13.01 -2.97
N GLY A 123 1.00 13.33 -2.49
CA GLY A 123 1.74 14.56 -2.78
C GLY A 123 2.48 14.53 -4.12
N PRO A 124 3.36 15.48 -4.44
CA PRO A 124 4.14 15.51 -5.68
C PRO A 124 4.97 14.25 -5.87
N HIS A 125 5.23 13.88 -7.12
CA HIS A 125 6.16 12.81 -7.47
C HIS A 125 7.57 13.22 -7.04
N GLN A 126 8.27 12.34 -6.30
CA GLN A 126 9.58 12.62 -5.70
C GLN A 126 10.67 11.66 -6.19
N ARG A 127 10.30 10.40 -6.49
CA ARG A 127 11.27 9.34 -6.78
C ARG A 127 10.63 8.16 -7.53
N GLN A 128 11.45 7.31 -8.12
CA GLN A 128 11.04 5.96 -8.49
C GLN A 128 10.78 5.16 -7.21
N TRP A 129 9.77 4.30 -7.23
CA TRP A 129 9.42 3.44 -6.11
C TRP A 129 9.66 1.97 -6.43
N GLY A 130 9.72 1.14 -5.39
CA GLY A 130 9.99 -0.27 -5.56
C GLY A 130 9.75 -1.08 -4.30
N PHE A 131 10.25 -2.31 -4.33
CA PHE A 131 10.12 -3.31 -3.28
C PHE A 131 11.48 -3.62 -2.68
N LEU A 132 11.49 -3.93 -1.39
CA LEU A 132 12.68 -4.44 -0.69
C LEU A 132 12.64 -5.98 -0.74
N GLN A 133 13.04 -6.52 -1.90
CA GLN A 133 12.96 -7.94 -2.20
C GLN A 133 13.87 -8.76 -1.28
N ASN A 134 13.33 -9.85 -0.72
CA ASN A 134 14.01 -10.71 0.25
C ASN A 134 14.58 -9.95 1.47
N GLY A 135 14.06 -8.75 1.75
CA GLY A 135 14.46 -7.92 2.88
C GLY A 135 15.80 -7.19 2.75
N ASN A 136 16.51 -7.28 1.63
CA ASN A 136 17.83 -6.70 1.50
C ASN A 136 18.14 -6.05 0.14
N ARG A 137 17.31 -6.27 -0.88
CA ARG A 137 17.54 -5.74 -2.23
C ARG A 137 16.38 -4.88 -2.69
N TRP A 138 16.62 -3.59 -2.86
CA TRP A 138 15.63 -2.72 -3.49
C TRP A 138 15.54 -3.01 -4.99
N VAL A 139 14.31 -3.27 -5.48
CA VAL A 139 13.99 -3.56 -6.88
C VAL A 139 12.93 -2.59 -7.35
N PRO A 140 13.14 -1.90 -8.50
CA PRO A 140 12.12 -1.03 -9.07
C PRO A 140 10.79 -1.77 -9.27
N HIS A 141 9.70 -1.06 -9.08
CA HIS A 141 8.36 -1.62 -9.14
C HIS A 141 8.00 -2.28 -10.47
N ASP A 142 8.58 -1.84 -11.58
CA ASP A 142 8.39 -2.37 -12.93
C ASP A 142 9.23 -3.63 -13.23
N GLN A 143 10.25 -3.91 -12.39
CA GLN A 143 11.13 -5.08 -12.48
C GLN A 143 10.85 -6.10 -11.37
N TYR A 144 9.98 -5.76 -10.41
CA TYR A 144 9.70 -6.62 -9.27
C TYR A 144 8.91 -7.86 -9.68
N GLN A 145 9.37 -9.00 -9.21
CA GLN A 145 8.69 -10.30 -9.28
C GLN A 145 8.49 -10.80 -7.84
N ALA A 146 7.24 -10.99 -7.45
CA ALA A 146 6.93 -11.45 -6.10
C ALA A 146 7.50 -12.84 -5.86
N PRO A 147 8.18 -13.07 -4.71
CA PRO A 147 8.73 -14.38 -4.37
C PRO A 147 7.58 -15.35 -4.06
N GLN A 148 7.74 -16.62 -4.47
CA GLN A 148 6.75 -17.67 -4.19
C GLN A 148 6.66 -18.02 -2.70
N GLN A 149 7.69 -17.71 -1.93
CA GLN A 149 7.75 -17.94 -0.49
C GLN A 149 8.20 -16.68 0.25
N LYS A 150 7.70 -16.53 1.48
CA LYS A 150 8.10 -15.43 2.36
C LYS A 150 9.60 -15.52 2.69
N ALA A 151 10.29 -14.36 2.66
CA ALA A 151 11.66 -14.28 3.16
C ALA A 151 11.75 -14.68 4.64
N ASN A 152 12.82 -15.40 5.00
CA ASN A 152 13.06 -15.88 6.36
C ASN A 152 13.64 -14.77 7.25
N TYR A 153 12.87 -13.73 7.55
CA TYR A 153 13.18 -12.80 8.62
C TYR A 153 12.18 -12.92 9.77
N VAL A 154 12.61 -12.59 10.97
CA VAL A 154 11.83 -12.78 12.20
C VAL A 154 10.61 -11.87 12.19
N GLN A 155 9.42 -12.46 12.33
CA GLN A 155 8.21 -11.70 12.67
C GLN A 155 8.14 -11.54 14.19
N ILE A 156 8.23 -10.31 14.67
CA ILE A 156 7.90 -10.03 16.06
C ILE A 156 6.37 -9.89 16.14
N SER A 157 5.70 -10.98 16.57
CA SER A 157 4.34 -10.86 17.07
C SER A 157 4.37 -9.96 18.31
N GLN A 158 3.47 -9.00 18.40
CA GLN A 158 3.27 -8.28 19.66
C GLN A 158 2.86 -9.32 20.71
N THR A 159 3.79 -9.66 21.60
CA THR A 159 3.45 -10.32 22.85
C THR A 159 2.54 -9.33 23.57
N GLN A 160 1.29 -9.73 23.80
CA GLN A 160 0.31 -8.96 24.56
C GLN A 160 0.97 -8.51 25.87
N THR A 161 1.16 -7.22 26.02
CA THR A 161 1.36 -6.64 27.33
C THR A 161 -0.01 -6.70 28.02
N VAL A 162 -0.12 -7.59 28.98
CA VAL A 162 -1.23 -7.72 29.93
C VAL A 162 -1.33 -6.43 30.73
#